data_1d09ad8bec7b633652bebaa060b8b9b4
#
_entry.id   1d09ad8bec7b633652bebaa060b8b9b4
#
_cell.length_a   1.000
_cell.length_b   1.000
_cell.length_c   1.000
_cell.angle_alpha   90.00
_cell.angle_beta   90.00
_cell.angle_gamma   90.00
#
_symmetry.space_group_name_H-M   'P 1'
#
loop_
_entity.id
_entity.type
_entity.pdbx_description
1 polymer ?
#
loop_
_entity_poly.entity_id
_entity_poly.type
_entity_poly.pdbx_seq_one_letter_code
_entity_poly.pdbx_strand_id
1 'polypeptide(L)'
;MKVARREPSNDAIVLGVLDAVERNPAVTQRSVARELGIALGLVNAYLHRCLSKGLIKIGQVPPRRYAYYLTPRGMTEKSRLTATYLMDSFAFFREARTQCSELFQTLAARGQRRLALVGGGDLAEIARLVARDHLIEIAGIAPASADAAGLTANLEGFGPFDAIVVTALEQSRETFSAAVELLGAERVYAPALLRVPPLAPAAAAGSKR
;
A
#
# COMPACT_ATOMS: atom_id res chain seq x y z
N MET A 1 13.27 -12.15 2.85
CA MET A 1 12.19 -11.67 3.71
C MET A 1 10.96 -11.43 2.81
N LYS A 2 9.91 -12.25 2.95
CA LYS A 2 8.69 -12.15 2.11
C LYS A 2 7.89 -10.95 2.61
N VAL A 3 7.85 -9.88 1.82
CA VAL A 3 6.86 -8.81 2.01
C VAL A 3 5.48 -9.47 1.87
N ALA A 4 4.67 -9.42 2.91
CA ALA A 4 3.29 -9.86 2.87
C ALA A 4 2.53 -8.94 1.89
N ARG A 5 2.33 -9.40 0.65
CA ARG A 5 1.50 -8.70 -0.32
C ARG A 5 0.05 -8.86 0.10
N ARG A 6 -0.64 -7.75 0.31
CA ARG A 6 -2.11 -7.74 0.44
C ARG A 6 -2.70 -8.55 -0.72
N GLU A 7 -3.56 -9.52 -0.42
CA GLU A 7 -4.20 -10.30 -1.48
C GLU A 7 -4.95 -9.34 -2.41
N PRO A 8 -4.65 -9.38 -3.73
CA PRO A 8 -5.29 -8.48 -4.68
C PRO A 8 -6.81 -8.73 -4.69
N SER A 9 -7.59 -7.68 -4.81
CA SER A 9 -9.04 -7.78 -4.92
C SER A 9 -9.45 -8.63 -6.12
N ASN A 10 -10.66 -9.21 -6.08
CA ASN A 10 -11.19 -9.98 -7.20
C ASN A 10 -11.09 -9.22 -8.53
N ASP A 11 -11.41 -7.94 -8.52
CA ASP A 11 -11.37 -7.07 -9.70
C ASP A 11 -9.95 -6.81 -10.19
N ALA A 12 -8.99 -6.66 -9.27
CA ALA A 12 -7.57 -6.52 -9.61
C ALA A 12 -7.01 -7.79 -10.26
N ILE A 13 -7.40 -8.99 -9.78
CA ILE A 13 -6.98 -10.26 -10.38
C ILE A 13 -7.59 -10.40 -11.78
N VAL A 14 -8.90 -10.11 -11.94
CA VAL A 14 -9.55 -10.15 -13.26
C VAL A 14 -8.87 -9.18 -14.22
N LEU A 15 -8.63 -7.95 -13.82
CA LEU A 15 -7.92 -6.95 -14.63
C LEU A 15 -6.54 -7.46 -15.05
N GLY A 16 -5.75 -7.98 -14.12
CA GLY A 16 -4.42 -8.52 -14.39
C GLY A 16 -4.44 -9.71 -15.37
N VAL A 17 -5.43 -10.61 -15.25
CA VAL A 17 -5.61 -11.74 -16.19
C VAL A 17 -5.95 -11.24 -17.60
N LEU A 18 -6.89 -10.28 -17.73
CA LEU A 18 -7.28 -9.71 -19.02
C LEU A 18 -6.12 -8.95 -19.66
N ASP A 19 -5.34 -8.23 -18.86
CA ASP A 19 -4.16 -7.50 -19.30
C ASP A 19 -3.04 -8.44 -19.81
N ALA A 20 -2.76 -9.51 -19.07
CA ALA A 20 -1.80 -10.52 -19.47
C ALA A 20 -2.18 -11.21 -20.78
N VAL A 21 -3.46 -11.54 -20.96
CA VAL A 21 -4.00 -12.15 -22.20
C VAL A 21 -3.90 -11.19 -23.39
N GLU A 22 -4.19 -9.92 -23.21
CA GLU A 22 -4.09 -8.92 -24.29
C GLU A 22 -2.65 -8.73 -24.75
N ARG A 23 -1.71 -8.62 -23.81
CA ARG A 23 -0.28 -8.47 -24.13
C ARG A 23 0.34 -9.68 -24.80
N ASN A 24 -0.10 -10.87 -24.44
CA ASN A 24 0.43 -12.10 -24.98
C ASN A 24 -0.64 -13.20 -25.04
N PRO A 25 -1.26 -13.46 -26.22
CA PRO A 25 -2.24 -14.52 -26.37
C PRO A 25 -1.71 -15.93 -26.02
N ALA A 26 -0.40 -16.15 -26.13
CA ALA A 26 0.24 -17.43 -25.79
C ALA A 26 0.66 -17.51 -24.30
N VAL A 27 0.14 -16.63 -23.44
CA VAL A 27 0.44 -16.60 -22.03
C VAL A 27 0.11 -17.94 -21.36
N THR A 28 0.97 -18.37 -20.43
CA THR A 28 0.75 -19.58 -19.64
C THR A 28 0.20 -19.22 -18.27
N GLN A 29 -0.60 -20.11 -17.68
CA GLN A 29 -1.08 -19.91 -16.29
C GLN A 29 0.07 -19.66 -15.31
N ARG A 30 1.23 -20.33 -15.53
CA ARG A 30 2.41 -20.16 -14.68
C ARG A 30 3.06 -18.77 -14.82
N SER A 31 3.06 -18.20 -16.04
CA SER A 31 3.57 -16.84 -16.25
C SER A 31 2.65 -15.80 -15.62
N VAL A 32 1.33 -15.95 -15.75
CA VAL A 32 0.35 -15.09 -15.10
C VAL A 32 0.45 -15.17 -13.57
N ALA A 33 0.59 -16.38 -13.01
CA ALA A 33 0.77 -16.56 -11.57
C ALA A 33 2.00 -15.82 -11.02
N ARG A 34 3.11 -15.90 -11.76
CA ARG A 34 4.35 -15.19 -11.40
C ARG A 34 4.19 -13.68 -11.50
N GLU A 35 3.58 -13.20 -12.57
CA GLU A 35 3.36 -11.78 -12.81
C GLU A 35 2.44 -11.14 -11.78
N LEU A 36 1.32 -11.79 -11.47
CA LEU A 36 0.35 -11.30 -10.48
C LEU A 36 0.77 -11.60 -9.03
N GLY A 37 1.78 -12.44 -8.83
CA GLY A 37 2.24 -12.83 -7.50
C GLY A 37 1.22 -13.66 -6.71
N ILE A 38 0.37 -14.44 -7.40
CA ILE A 38 -0.70 -15.27 -6.81
C ILE A 38 -0.49 -16.76 -7.10
N ALA A 39 -1.21 -17.62 -6.36
CA ALA A 39 -1.11 -19.06 -6.53
C ALA A 39 -1.61 -19.50 -7.93
N LEU A 40 -0.96 -20.50 -8.52
CA LEU A 40 -1.33 -21.06 -9.84
C LEU A 40 -2.79 -21.54 -9.90
N GLY A 41 -3.28 -22.18 -8.83
CA GLY A 41 -4.67 -22.64 -8.74
C GLY A 41 -5.67 -21.48 -8.80
N LEU A 42 -5.32 -20.34 -8.22
CA LEU A 42 -6.14 -19.13 -8.26
C LEU A 42 -6.20 -18.56 -9.68
N VAL A 43 -5.05 -18.48 -10.38
CA VAL A 43 -5.03 -18.07 -11.79
C VAL A 43 -5.93 -18.95 -12.64
N ASN A 44 -5.85 -20.28 -12.47
CA ASN A 44 -6.69 -21.21 -13.20
C ASN A 44 -8.19 -20.94 -12.95
N ALA A 45 -8.59 -20.74 -11.70
CA ALA A 45 -9.97 -20.41 -11.35
C ALA A 45 -10.45 -19.11 -12.03
N TYR A 46 -9.62 -18.08 -12.04
CA TYR A 46 -9.95 -16.81 -12.70
C TYR A 46 -9.97 -16.90 -14.23
N LEU A 47 -9.07 -17.64 -14.85
CA LEU A 47 -9.12 -17.92 -16.30
C LEU A 47 -10.43 -18.64 -16.67
N HIS A 48 -10.82 -19.69 -15.93
CA HIS A 48 -12.10 -20.36 -16.14
C HIS A 48 -13.30 -19.41 -15.93
N ARG A 49 -13.26 -18.55 -14.93
CA ARG A 49 -14.28 -17.52 -14.71
C ARG A 49 -14.36 -16.53 -15.87
N CYS A 50 -13.23 -16.07 -16.39
CA CYS A 50 -13.20 -15.19 -17.57
C CYS A 50 -13.72 -15.88 -18.82
N LEU A 51 -13.43 -17.17 -19.03
CA LEU A 51 -13.99 -17.98 -20.11
C LEU A 51 -15.50 -18.13 -19.99
N SER A 52 -16.00 -18.53 -18.81
CA SER A 52 -17.44 -18.74 -18.57
C SER A 52 -18.25 -17.45 -18.70
N LYS A 53 -17.65 -16.31 -18.36
CA LYS A 53 -18.27 -14.98 -18.55
C LYS A 53 -18.14 -14.45 -19.98
N GLY A 54 -17.46 -15.17 -20.87
CA GLY A 54 -17.23 -14.74 -22.25
C GLY A 54 -16.32 -13.52 -22.38
N LEU A 55 -15.45 -13.26 -21.40
CA LEU A 55 -14.47 -12.18 -21.46
C LEU A 55 -13.26 -12.53 -22.30
N ILE A 56 -12.88 -13.81 -22.29
CA ILE A 56 -11.83 -14.38 -23.13
C ILE A 56 -12.34 -15.58 -23.88
N LYS A 57 -11.69 -15.92 -24.98
CA LYS A 57 -11.93 -17.13 -25.75
C LYS A 57 -10.62 -17.90 -25.95
N ILE A 58 -10.70 -19.23 -26.09
CA ILE A 58 -9.58 -20.10 -26.43
C ILE A 58 -9.55 -20.29 -27.93
N GLY A 59 -8.37 -20.11 -28.54
CA GLY A 59 -8.08 -20.52 -29.91
C GLY A 59 -7.00 -21.59 -29.92
N GLN A 60 -7.05 -22.49 -30.89
CA GLN A 60 -5.97 -23.43 -31.14
C GLN A 60 -4.95 -22.79 -32.08
N VAL A 61 -3.68 -22.82 -31.68
CA VAL A 61 -2.55 -22.37 -32.51
C VAL A 61 -1.65 -23.59 -32.77
N PRO A 62 -1.32 -23.93 -34.01
CA PRO A 62 -0.33 -24.99 -34.29
C PRO A 62 1.05 -24.63 -33.75
N PRO A 63 1.81 -25.60 -33.18
CA PRO A 63 1.49 -27.01 -32.93
C PRO A 63 0.91 -27.23 -31.50
N ARG A 64 -0.38 -27.60 -31.41
CA ARG A 64 -1.09 -28.04 -30.16
C ARG A 64 -0.97 -27.12 -28.94
N ARG A 65 -0.91 -25.78 -29.11
CA ARG A 65 -0.92 -24.81 -28.05
C ARG A 65 -2.26 -24.08 -27.97
N TYR A 66 -2.72 -23.82 -26.77
CA TYR A 66 -3.87 -22.94 -26.53
C TYR A 66 -3.40 -21.50 -26.49
N ALA A 67 -4.13 -20.63 -27.18
CA ALA A 67 -3.98 -19.20 -27.07
C ALA A 67 -5.29 -18.61 -26.53
N TYR A 68 -5.17 -17.62 -25.67
CA TYR A 68 -6.30 -16.87 -25.11
C TYR A 68 -6.44 -15.55 -25.88
N TYR A 69 -7.67 -15.16 -26.17
CA TYR A 69 -7.94 -13.89 -26.84
C TYR A 69 -9.04 -13.15 -26.11
N LEU A 70 -8.89 -11.83 -25.96
CA LEU A 70 -9.97 -10.98 -25.47
C LEU A 70 -11.13 -10.98 -26.45
N THR A 71 -12.33 -11.03 -25.91
CA THR A 71 -13.55 -10.76 -26.69
C THR A 71 -13.87 -9.25 -26.63
N PRO A 72 -14.76 -8.72 -27.50
CA PRO A 72 -15.25 -7.34 -27.36
C PRO A 72 -15.79 -7.05 -25.95
N ARG A 73 -16.51 -8.01 -25.34
CA ARG A 73 -16.99 -7.92 -23.97
C ARG A 73 -15.83 -7.88 -22.96
N GLY A 74 -14.78 -8.67 -23.19
CA GLY A 74 -13.58 -8.65 -22.37
C GLY A 74 -12.83 -7.31 -22.44
N MET A 75 -12.78 -6.69 -23.61
CA MET A 75 -12.19 -5.36 -23.79
C MET A 75 -12.99 -4.28 -23.01
N THR A 76 -14.31 -4.31 -23.11
CA THR A 76 -15.18 -3.40 -22.36
C THR A 76 -15.00 -3.58 -20.85
N GLU A 77 -14.98 -4.83 -20.38
CA GLU A 77 -14.78 -5.12 -18.95
C GLU A 77 -13.38 -4.69 -18.46
N LYS A 78 -12.34 -4.96 -19.25
CA LYS A 78 -10.98 -4.47 -18.96
C LYS A 78 -10.95 -2.96 -18.81
N SER A 79 -11.54 -2.21 -19.75
CA SER A 79 -11.61 -0.74 -19.71
C SER A 79 -12.35 -0.26 -18.47
N ARG A 80 -13.47 -0.89 -18.11
CA ARG A 80 -14.23 -0.57 -16.89
C ARG A 80 -13.38 -0.77 -15.63
N LEU A 81 -12.73 -1.93 -15.51
CA LEU A 81 -11.88 -2.27 -14.37
C LEU A 81 -10.67 -1.34 -14.26
N THR A 82 -10.05 -0.98 -15.39
CA THR A 82 -8.96 0.00 -15.43
C THR A 82 -9.42 1.37 -14.93
N ALA A 83 -10.59 1.84 -15.38
CA ALA A 83 -11.14 3.11 -14.92
C ALA A 83 -11.42 3.09 -13.40
N THR A 84 -12.01 1.99 -12.89
CA THR A 84 -12.26 1.83 -11.45
C THR A 84 -10.94 1.86 -10.66
N TYR A 85 -9.93 1.10 -11.09
CA TYR A 85 -8.61 1.08 -10.46
C TYR A 85 -7.98 2.48 -10.39
N LEU A 86 -8.05 3.25 -11.47
CA LEU A 86 -7.53 4.62 -11.49
C LEU A 86 -8.30 5.55 -10.56
N MET A 87 -9.63 5.43 -10.54
CA MET A 87 -10.47 6.24 -9.63
C MET A 87 -10.16 5.96 -8.16
N ASP A 88 -10.02 4.69 -7.79
CA ASP A 88 -9.67 4.28 -6.43
C ASP A 88 -8.26 4.75 -6.05
N SER A 89 -7.30 4.64 -6.98
CA SER A 89 -5.93 5.12 -6.78
C SER A 89 -5.87 6.63 -6.58
N PHE A 90 -6.63 7.40 -7.37
CA PHE A 90 -6.71 8.85 -7.20
C PHE A 90 -7.46 9.25 -5.93
N ALA A 91 -8.49 8.50 -5.53
CA ALA A 91 -9.18 8.73 -4.26
C ALA A 91 -8.23 8.53 -3.07
N PHE A 92 -7.48 7.42 -3.07
CA PHE A 92 -6.45 7.16 -2.07
C PHE A 92 -5.39 8.28 -2.03
N PHE A 93 -4.88 8.70 -3.19
CA PHE A 93 -3.88 9.77 -3.26
C PHE A 93 -4.39 11.08 -2.65
N ARG A 94 -5.62 11.50 -3.01
CA ARG A 94 -6.22 12.73 -2.46
C ARG A 94 -6.40 12.64 -0.95
N GLU A 95 -6.93 11.53 -0.47
CA GLU A 95 -7.15 11.30 0.97
C GLU A 95 -5.82 11.31 1.75
N ALA A 96 -4.84 10.56 1.28
CA ALA A 96 -3.52 10.51 1.88
C ALA A 96 -2.84 11.89 1.90
N ARG A 97 -2.92 12.64 0.79
CA ARG A 97 -2.38 13.99 0.70
C ARG A 97 -3.03 14.94 1.71
N THR A 98 -4.36 14.93 1.80
CA THR A 98 -5.11 15.78 2.73
C THR A 98 -4.72 15.47 4.17
N GLN A 99 -4.75 14.19 4.56
CA GLN A 99 -4.44 13.78 5.94
C GLN A 99 -2.97 14.03 6.31
N CYS A 100 -2.03 13.79 5.39
CA CYS A 100 -0.63 14.15 5.63
C CYS A 100 -0.45 15.66 5.78
N SER A 101 -1.16 16.47 4.98
CA SER A 101 -1.10 17.93 5.07
C SER A 101 -1.59 18.45 6.43
N GLU A 102 -2.74 17.98 6.91
CA GLU A 102 -3.31 18.33 8.20
C GLU A 102 -2.39 17.91 9.36
N LEU A 103 -1.83 16.70 9.26
CA LEU A 103 -0.88 16.18 10.23
C LEU A 103 0.38 17.04 10.28
N PHE A 104 0.99 17.34 9.15
CA PHE A 104 2.22 18.12 9.07
C PHE A 104 2.02 19.58 9.50
N GLN A 105 0.88 20.18 9.21
CA GLN A 105 0.51 21.49 9.74
C GLN A 105 0.48 21.47 11.27
N THR A 106 -0.12 20.44 11.86
CA THR A 106 -0.18 20.26 13.31
C THR A 106 1.21 20.07 13.92
N LEU A 107 2.06 19.24 13.30
CA LEU A 107 3.42 18.99 13.77
C LEU A 107 4.30 20.24 13.67
N ALA A 108 4.21 20.96 12.56
CA ALA A 108 4.94 22.23 12.39
C ALA A 108 4.54 23.28 13.43
N ALA A 109 3.24 23.38 13.76
CA ALA A 109 2.75 24.27 14.82
C ALA A 109 3.27 23.90 16.22
N ARG A 110 3.60 22.61 16.45
CA ARG A 110 4.24 22.11 17.68
C ARG A 110 5.77 22.25 17.68
N GLY A 111 6.36 22.78 16.61
CA GLY A 111 7.81 22.87 16.45
C GLY A 111 8.49 21.57 16.03
N GLN A 112 7.73 20.50 15.74
CA GLN A 112 8.24 19.21 15.30
C GLN A 112 8.41 19.25 13.78
N ARG A 113 9.60 19.60 13.30
CA ARG A 113 9.86 19.86 11.89
C ARG A 113 10.76 18.83 11.20
N ARG A 114 11.46 18.01 11.96
CA ARG A 114 12.31 16.94 11.42
C ARG A 114 11.74 15.59 11.78
N LEU A 115 11.20 14.88 10.78
CA LEU A 115 10.41 13.67 10.98
C LEU A 115 11.07 12.45 10.36
N ALA A 116 11.00 11.30 11.04
CA ALA A 116 11.29 10.00 10.44
C ALA A 116 9.98 9.37 9.94
N LEU A 117 9.95 8.89 8.70
CA LEU A 117 8.83 8.08 8.19
C LEU A 117 9.14 6.60 8.45
N VAL A 118 8.15 5.85 8.89
CA VAL A 118 8.25 4.42 9.14
C VAL A 118 7.20 3.65 8.34
N GLY A 119 7.69 2.84 7.41
CA GLY A 119 6.92 2.17 6.38
C GLY A 119 7.15 2.80 5.02
N GLY A 120 7.72 2.03 4.08
CA GLY A 120 7.91 2.43 2.68
C GLY A 120 6.63 2.29 1.86
N GLY A 121 6.71 2.68 0.57
CA GLY A 121 5.62 2.57 -0.40
C GLY A 121 4.88 3.89 -0.64
N ASP A 122 3.72 3.80 -1.30
CA ASP A 122 3.02 4.96 -1.85
C ASP A 122 2.68 6.03 -0.80
N LEU A 123 2.25 5.62 0.39
CA LEU A 123 1.91 6.57 1.46
C LEU A 123 3.15 7.36 1.95
N ALA A 124 4.30 6.71 2.06
CA ALA A 124 5.55 7.38 2.43
C ALA A 124 5.98 8.39 1.35
N GLU A 125 5.85 8.03 0.08
CA GLU A 125 6.16 8.93 -1.03
C GLU A 125 5.21 10.14 -1.07
N ILE A 126 3.91 9.93 -0.85
CA ILE A 126 2.93 11.01 -0.73
C ILE A 126 3.29 11.92 0.45
N ALA A 127 3.58 11.34 1.63
CA ALA A 127 3.99 12.10 2.80
C ALA A 127 5.25 12.95 2.52
N ARG A 128 6.25 12.37 1.86
CA ARG A 128 7.49 13.07 1.48
C ARG A 128 7.22 14.24 0.52
N LEU A 129 6.30 14.07 -0.43
CA LEU A 129 5.91 15.16 -1.33
C LEU A 129 5.22 16.30 -0.57
N VAL A 130 4.29 15.97 0.32
CA VAL A 130 3.52 16.95 1.10
C VAL A 130 4.39 17.67 2.14
N ALA A 131 5.41 17.00 2.68
CA ALA A 131 6.31 17.58 3.68
C ALA A 131 6.94 18.91 3.23
N ARG A 132 7.21 19.04 1.93
CA ARG A 132 7.80 20.26 1.34
C ARG A 132 6.87 21.46 1.46
N ASP A 133 5.56 21.27 1.35
CA ASP A 133 4.55 22.32 1.42
C ASP A 133 4.45 22.91 2.85
N HIS A 134 4.91 22.16 3.88
CA HIS A 134 4.83 22.51 5.30
C HIS A 134 6.19 22.80 5.94
N LEU A 135 7.27 22.93 5.16
CA LEU A 135 8.63 23.12 5.67
C LEU A 135 9.04 22.03 6.68
N ILE A 136 8.63 20.80 6.42
CA ILE A 136 9.00 19.60 7.17
C ILE A 136 10.17 18.93 6.46
N GLU A 137 11.21 18.63 7.22
CA GLU A 137 12.35 17.83 6.79
C GLU A 137 12.08 16.35 7.08
N ILE A 138 12.21 15.51 6.09
CA ILE A 138 12.17 14.05 6.27
C ILE A 138 13.60 13.55 6.48
N ALA A 139 13.91 13.12 7.70
CA ALA A 139 15.20 12.57 8.08
C ALA A 139 15.54 11.27 7.34
N GLY A 140 14.51 10.47 7.05
CA GLY A 140 14.62 9.22 6.29
C GLY A 140 13.32 8.45 6.26
N ILE A 141 13.31 7.37 5.47
CA ILE A 141 12.20 6.40 5.39
C ILE A 141 12.73 5.05 5.85
N ALA A 142 12.32 4.60 7.03
CA ALA A 142 12.68 3.31 7.60
C ALA A 142 11.70 2.22 7.18
N PRO A 143 12.13 0.96 7.04
CA PRO A 143 11.21 -0.17 6.95
C PRO A 143 10.31 -0.27 8.18
N ALA A 144 9.08 -0.78 8.00
CA ALA A 144 8.20 -1.11 9.09
C ALA A 144 8.79 -2.24 9.96
N SER A 145 8.53 -2.20 11.27
CA SER A 145 8.87 -3.28 12.20
C SER A 145 7.71 -3.46 13.19
N ALA A 146 7.50 -4.72 13.60
CA ALA A 146 6.49 -5.07 14.58
C ALA A 146 7.00 -4.96 16.04
N ASP A 147 8.30 -4.71 16.24
CA ASP A 147 8.94 -4.59 17.54
C ASP A 147 9.87 -3.38 17.61
N ALA A 148 10.09 -2.87 18.82
CA ALA A 148 10.89 -1.67 19.06
C ALA A 148 12.38 -1.87 18.72
N ALA A 149 12.92 -3.07 18.91
CA ALA A 149 14.34 -3.36 18.62
C ALA A 149 14.63 -3.30 17.13
N GLY A 150 13.78 -3.94 16.30
CA GLY A 150 13.87 -3.85 14.84
C GLY A 150 13.66 -2.44 14.33
N LEU A 151 12.76 -1.68 14.96
CA LEU A 151 12.53 -0.29 14.61
C LEU A 151 13.75 0.59 14.94
N THR A 152 14.39 0.37 16.10
CA THR A 152 15.61 1.07 16.48
C THR A 152 16.72 0.83 15.43
N ALA A 153 16.95 -0.41 15.04
CA ALA A 153 17.93 -0.76 14.01
C ALA A 153 17.61 -0.10 12.66
N ASN A 154 16.33 -0.02 12.28
CA ASN A 154 15.90 0.60 11.03
C ASN A 154 16.05 2.14 11.02
N LEU A 155 16.09 2.77 12.19
CA LEU A 155 16.25 4.23 12.36
C LEU A 155 17.72 4.64 12.57
N GLU A 156 18.63 3.68 12.71
CA GLU A 156 20.07 3.97 12.81
C GLU A 156 20.54 4.77 11.59
N GLY A 157 21.29 5.83 11.85
CA GLY A 157 21.84 6.71 10.80
C GLY A 157 20.95 7.89 10.38
N PHE A 158 19.69 8.00 10.86
CA PHE A 158 18.84 9.15 10.52
C PHE A 158 19.23 10.44 11.27
N GLY A 159 20.09 10.34 12.29
CA GLY A 159 20.42 11.44 13.18
C GLY A 159 19.22 11.86 14.06
N PRO A 160 19.30 13.00 14.76
CA PRO A 160 18.20 13.45 15.60
C PRO A 160 16.96 13.79 14.77
N PHE A 161 15.78 13.40 15.25
CA PHE A 161 14.48 13.77 14.67
C PHE A 161 13.47 14.03 15.78
N ASP A 162 12.44 14.83 15.50
CA ASP A 162 11.46 15.26 16.49
C ASP A 162 10.39 14.20 16.74
N ALA A 163 9.93 13.54 15.69
CA ALA A 163 8.83 12.57 15.76
C ALA A 163 8.90 11.50 14.65
N ILE A 164 8.18 10.41 14.85
CA ILE A 164 7.91 9.39 13.85
C ILE A 164 6.52 9.61 13.27
N VAL A 165 6.42 9.46 11.95
CA VAL A 165 5.13 9.30 11.25
C VAL A 165 5.08 7.91 10.62
N VAL A 166 4.15 7.09 11.07
CA VAL A 166 3.92 5.76 10.52
C VAL A 166 3.20 5.89 9.19
N THR A 167 3.79 5.30 8.15
CA THR A 167 3.29 5.28 6.76
C THR A 167 3.12 3.87 6.23
N ALA A 168 3.33 2.84 7.07
CA ALA A 168 3.15 1.45 6.71
C ALA A 168 1.67 1.13 6.49
N LEU A 169 1.28 0.73 5.28
CA LEU A 169 -0.07 0.26 4.96
C LEU A 169 -0.31 -1.16 5.48
N GLU A 170 0.74 -1.95 5.56
CA GLU A 170 0.73 -3.29 6.17
C GLU A 170 1.37 -3.20 7.57
N GLN A 171 0.87 -4.02 8.51
CA GLN A 171 1.36 -4.03 9.90
C GLN A 171 1.35 -2.63 10.57
N SER A 172 0.42 -1.76 10.17
CA SER A 172 0.36 -0.38 10.67
C SER A 172 0.19 -0.29 12.17
N ARG A 173 -0.60 -1.18 12.78
CA ARG A 173 -0.86 -1.20 14.23
C ARG A 173 0.35 -1.65 15.02
N GLU A 174 0.99 -2.74 14.59
CA GLU A 174 2.18 -3.30 15.21
C GLU A 174 3.32 -2.29 15.14
N THR A 175 3.55 -1.72 13.96
CA THR A 175 4.56 -0.68 13.74
C THR A 175 4.29 0.57 14.58
N PHE A 176 3.03 0.99 14.70
CA PHE A 176 2.66 2.13 15.53
C PHE A 176 2.92 1.84 17.01
N SER A 177 2.55 0.66 17.51
CA SER A 177 2.80 0.24 18.89
C SER A 177 4.30 0.19 19.20
N ALA A 178 5.10 -0.40 18.30
CA ALA A 178 6.55 -0.45 18.43
C ALA A 178 7.19 0.95 18.47
N ALA A 179 6.70 1.88 17.65
CA ALA A 179 7.17 3.25 17.64
C ALA A 179 6.82 3.99 18.95
N VAL A 180 5.63 3.74 19.49
CA VAL A 180 5.20 4.31 20.78
C VAL A 180 6.02 3.76 21.94
N GLU A 181 6.32 2.49 21.95
CA GLU A 181 7.20 1.85 22.92
C GLU A 181 8.61 2.50 22.90
N LEU A 182 9.10 2.82 21.70
CA LEU A 182 10.43 3.39 21.51
C LEU A 182 10.53 4.88 21.92
N LEU A 183 9.57 5.73 21.53
CA LEU A 183 9.66 7.18 21.63
C LEU A 183 8.61 7.83 22.54
N GLY A 184 7.62 7.08 23.01
CA GLY A 184 6.45 7.63 23.69
C GLY A 184 5.37 8.15 22.72
N ALA A 185 4.14 8.20 23.22
CA ALA A 185 2.94 8.53 22.44
C ALA A 185 2.94 9.93 21.81
N GLU A 186 3.60 10.87 22.44
CA GLU A 186 3.64 12.30 22.04
C GLU A 186 4.55 12.56 20.83
N ARG A 187 5.35 11.57 20.44
CA ARG A 187 6.28 11.66 19.32
C ARG A 187 5.98 10.68 18.19
N VAL A 188 4.81 10.01 18.23
CA VAL A 188 4.41 9.04 17.21
C VAL A 188 3.05 9.41 16.65
N TYR A 189 2.99 9.52 15.34
CA TYR A 189 1.81 9.95 14.60
C TYR A 189 1.54 9.02 13.43
N ALA A 190 0.29 9.02 12.99
CA ALA A 190 -0.12 8.30 11.78
C ALA A 190 -1.29 9.03 11.11
N PRO A 191 -1.38 9.05 9.78
CA PRO A 191 -2.57 9.49 9.08
C PRO A 191 -3.79 8.64 9.46
N ALA A 192 -4.97 9.24 9.57
CA ALA A 192 -6.19 8.56 10.03
C ALA A 192 -6.60 7.38 9.13
N LEU A 193 -6.24 7.41 7.85
CA LEU A 193 -6.50 6.31 6.89
C LEU A 193 -5.89 4.97 7.33
N LEU A 194 -4.84 4.98 8.16
CA LEU A 194 -4.22 3.75 8.70
C LEU A 194 -5.05 3.11 9.81
N ARG A 195 -6.06 3.80 10.33
CA ARG A 195 -6.97 3.31 11.40
C ARG A 195 -6.22 2.71 12.59
N VAL A 196 -5.07 3.27 12.93
CA VAL A 196 -4.38 2.95 14.18
C VAL A 196 -5.17 3.57 15.33
N PRO A 197 -5.28 2.92 16.50
CA PRO A 197 -6.02 3.47 17.61
C PRO A 197 -5.44 4.86 17.98
N PRO A 198 -6.28 5.88 18.19
CA PRO A 198 -5.80 7.07 18.85
C PRO A 198 -5.32 6.66 20.24
N LEU A 199 -4.06 6.94 20.58
CA LEU A 199 -3.63 6.81 21.97
C LEU A 199 -4.53 7.71 22.81
N ALA A 200 -5.13 7.14 23.85
CA ALA A 200 -5.85 7.90 24.85
C ALA A 200 -4.92 9.02 25.33
N PRO A 201 -5.39 10.27 25.45
CA PRO A 201 -4.58 11.32 26.01
C PRO A 201 -4.10 10.83 27.38
N ALA A 202 -2.78 10.91 27.63
CA ALA A 202 -2.21 10.58 28.92
C ALA A 202 -3.04 11.31 29.97
N ALA A 203 -3.73 10.54 30.83
CA ALA A 203 -4.50 11.09 31.93
C ALA A 203 -3.56 12.04 32.68
N ALA A 204 -3.93 13.30 32.72
CA ALA A 204 -3.19 14.33 33.44
C ALA A 204 -2.84 13.74 34.82
N ALA A 205 -1.54 13.55 35.06
CA ALA A 205 -1.03 13.07 36.34
C ALA A 205 -1.62 13.98 37.43
N GLY A 206 -2.56 13.39 38.16
CA GLY A 206 -3.32 14.10 39.19
C GLY A 206 -2.39 14.76 40.15
N SER A 207 -2.43 16.07 40.20
CA SER A 207 -1.99 16.87 41.33
C SER A 207 -2.70 16.34 42.56
N LYS A 208 -2.02 15.54 43.35
CA LYS A 208 -2.39 15.34 44.76
C LYS A 208 -1.65 16.39 45.59
N ARG A 209 -2.46 17.25 46.16
CA ARG A 209 -2.07 18.07 47.30
C ARG A 209 -1.71 17.19 48.51
#